data_9eecde46a8543297560ec0f0d44a0748
#
_entry.id   9eecde46a8543297560ec0f0d44a0748
#
_cell.length_a   1.000
_cell.length_b   1.000
_cell.length_c   1.000
_cell.angle_alpha   90.00
_cell.angle_beta   90.00
_cell.angle_gamma   90.00
#
_symmetry.space_group_name_H-M   'P 1'
#
loop_
_entity.id
_entity.type
_entity.pdbx_description
1 polymer ?
#
loop_
_entity_poly.entity_id
_entity_poly.type
_entity_poly.pdbx_seq_one_letter_code
_entity_poly.pdbx_strand_id
1 'polypeptide(L)'
;MSKVMVIGAGPAGIMAAITAAENHNVVLVDGNEKIAKKLFITGKGRCNITNGKDIGDFFDYIPGNPHFLYSALYSFTNNDVIEMIESEGTKLKIERAGRIFPESDKSSDIIKALSKKLSKAKVDIKLNSKVTDVFFENNTIKSVEINNSQKISADYFIIATGGASYPLTGSRGEGQVLAEKLGHKIIDLKPSLVPVELNGDWFKELMGLTLKNVKLDILDSKNKVKY
;
A
#
# COMPACT_ATOMS: atom_id res chain seq x y z
N MET A 1 11.60 -10.26 24.71
CA MET A 1 10.93 -9.92 23.44
C MET A 1 9.73 -9.04 23.75
N SER A 2 9.65 -7.88 23.10
CA SER A 2 8.50 -6.98 23.25
C SER A 2 7.34 -7.43 22.37
N LYS A 3 6.13 -6.99 22.72
CA LYS A 3 4.93 -7.18 21.89
C LYS A 3 4.75 -5.96 20.98
N VAL A 4 4.77 -6.19 19.67
CA VAL A 4 4.50 -5.15 18.65
C VAL A 4 3.15 -5.39 18.01
N MET A 5 2.31 -4.36 17.96
CA MET A 5 1.05 -4.41 17.23
C MET A 5 1.18 -3.59 15.94
N VAL A 6 0.90 -4.22 14.81
CA VAL A 6 0.83 -3.56 13.50
C VAL A 6 -0.64 -3.45 13.10
N ILE A 7 -1.07 -2.23 12.78
CA ILE A 7 -2.46 -1.89 12.45
C ILE A 7 -2.56 -1.66 10.94
N GLY A 8 -3.23 -2.59 10.27
CA GLY A 8 -3.41 -2.60 8.81
C GLY A 8 -2.57 -3.68 8.13
N ALA A 9 -3.22 -4.67 7.52
CA ALA A 9 -2.59 -5.77 6.79
C ALA A 9 -2.48 -5.50 5.28
N GLY A 10 -2.25 -4.25 4.90
CA GLY A 10 -1.79 -3.86 3.57
C GLY A 10 -0.28 -4.15 3.40
N PRO A 11 0.31 -3.89 2.20
CA PRO A 11 1.73 -4.16 1.95
C PRO A 11 2.67 -3.56 2.98
N ALA A 12 2.44 -2.31 3.37
CA ALA A 12 3.27 -1.63 4.37
C ALA A 12 3.21 -2.33 5.75
N GLY A 13 2.00 -2.69 6.21
CA GLY A 13 1.86 -3.39 7.47
C GLY A 13 2.39 -4.82 7.44
N ILE A 14 2.26 -5.52 6.32
CA ILE A 14 2.83 -6.85 6.13
C ILE A 14 4.36 -6.77 6.27
N MET A 15 5.01 -5.82 5.59
CA MET A 15 6.45 -5.62 5.67
C MET A 15 6.90 -5.25 7.08
N ALA A 16 6.21 -4.29 7.72
CA ALA A 16 6.50 -3.90 9.09
C ALA A 16 6.37 -5.08 10.07
N ALA A 17 5.35 -5.93 9.87
CA ALA A 17 5.14 -7.10 10.72
C ALA A 17 6.24 -8.16 10.53
N ILE A 18 6.64 -8.45 9.29
CA ILE A 18 7.72 -9.39 8.99
C ILE A 18 9.04 -8.92 9.61
N THR A 19 9.41 -7.65 9.39
CA THR A 19 10.65 -7.07 9.91
C THR A 19 10.65 -7.02 11.44
N ALA A 20 9.55 -6.59 12.07
CA ALA A 20 9.45 -6.55 13.53
C ALA A 20 9.53 -7.96 14.15
N ALA A 21 9.01 -8.97 13.46
CA ALA A 21 8.99 -10.36 13.96
C ALA A 21 10.38 -11.01 14.03
N GLU A 22 11.41 -10.42 13.45
CA GLU A 22 12.78 -10.90 13.60
C GLU A 22 13.26 -10.85 15.06
N ASN A 23 12.76 -9.89 15.83
CA ASN A 23 13.21 -9.65 17.21
C ASN A 23 12.08 -9.53 18.24
N HIS A 24 10.82 -9.53 17.80
CA HIS A 24 9.68 -9.25 18.66
C HIS A 24 8.50 -10.21 18.42
N ASN A 25 7.57 -10.27 19.37
CA ASN A 25 6.29 -10.94 19.19
C ASN A 25 5.32 -9.98 18.47
N VAL A 26 4.88 -10.32 17.26
CA VAL A 26 4.09 -9.42 16.43
C VAL A 26 2.65 -9.90 16.28
N VAL A 27 1.72 -8.95 16.48
CA VAL A 27 0.29 -9.10 16.17
C VAL A 27 -0.04 -8.14 15.04
N LEU A 28 -0.52 -8.65 13.91
CA LEU A 28 -0.98 -7.88 12.77
C LEU A 28 -2.51 -7.87 12.75
N VAL A 29 -3.12 -6.69 12.89
CA VAL A 29 -4.58 -6.55 12.94
C VAL A 29 -5.11 -5.82 11.70
N ASP A 30 -6.25 -6.28 11.17
CA ASP A 30 -6.94 -5.61 10.05
C ASP A 30 -8.45 -5.75 10.18
N GLY A 31 -9.19 -4.72 9.82
CA GLY A 31 -10.66 -4.71 9.82
C GLY A 31 -11.28 -5.54 8.70
N ASN A 32 -10.51 -5.91 7.68
CA ASN A 32 -10.99 -6.73 6.57
C ASN A 32 -10.92 -8.23 6.90
N GLU A 33 -11.63 -9.00 6.10
CA GLU A 33 -11.65 -10.48 6.14
C GLU A 33 -10.41 -11.14 5.49
N LYS A 34 -9.58 -10.32 4.79
CA LYS A 34 -8.38 -10.79 4.06
C LYS A 34 -7.27 -9.76 4.15
N ILE A 35 -6.02 -10.22 4.16
CA ILE A 35 -4.86 -9.34 4.02
C ILE A 35 -4.77 -8.78 2.60
N ALA A 36 -4.07 -7.67 2.44
CA ALA A 36 -3.68 -7.08 1.16
C ALA A 36 -4.84 -6.79 0.19
N LYS A 37 -6.05 -6.50 0.69
CA LYS A 37 -7.28 -6.35 -0.10
C LYS A 37 -7.15 -5.31 -1.21
N LYS A 38 -6.50 -4.17 -0.96
CA LYS A 38 -6.22 -3.17 -2.00
C LYS A 38 -5.20 -3.67 -3.02
N LEU A 39 -4.15 -4.37 -2.57
CA LEU A 39 -3.14 -4.94 -3.44
C LEU A 39 -3.76 -5.90 -4.47
N PHE A 40 -4.77 -6.67 -4.05
CA PHE A 40 -5.48 -7.62 -4.92
C PHE A 40 -6.06 -6.97 -6.17
N ILE A 41 -6.54 -5.73 -6.10
CA ILE A 41 -7.18 -5.03 -7.23
C ILE A 41 -6.20 -4.18 -8.05
N THR A 42 -4.96 -4.01 -7.60
CA THR A 42 -3.96 -3.21 -8.32
C THR A 42 -3.60 -3.83 -9.67
N GLY A 43 -3.14 -2.99 -10.61
CA GLY A 43 -2.77 -3.46 -11.94
C GLY A 43 -3.89 -4.22 -12.69
N LYS A 44 -5.16 -3.85 -12.45
CA LYS A 44 -6.34 -4.54 -13.00
C LYS A 44 -6.42 -6.02 -12.57
N GLY A 45 -6.11 -6.32 -11.30
CA GLY A 45 -6.11 -7.66 -10.73
C GLY A 45 -4.84 -8.48 -10.98
N ARG A 46 -3.81 -7.88 -11.61
CA ARG A 46 -2.52 -8.53 -11.88
C ARG A 46 -1.44 -8.20 -10.84
N CYS A 47 -1.61 -7.14 -10.07
CA CYS A 47 -0.66 -6.60 -9.11
C CYS A 47 0.66 -6.12 -9.74
N ASN A 48 0.73 -4.83 -10.12
CA ASN A 48 2.02 -4.20 -10.39
C ASN A 48 2.76 -4.01 -9.05
N ILE A 49 3.84 -4.75 -8.82
CA ILE A 49 4.51 -4.84 -7.52
C ILE A 49 5.48 -3.68 -7.34
N THR A 50 6.31 -3.46 -8.35
CA THR A 50 7.36 -2.46 -8.37
C THR A 50 7.77 -2.12 -9.80
N ASN A 51 8.89 -1.43 -9.96
CA ASN A 51 9.51 -1.14 -11.25
C ASN A 51 10.94 -1.66 -11.27
N GLY A 52 11.39 -2.21 -12.40
CA GLY A 52 12.73 -2.77 -12.59
C GLY A 52 13.79 -1.74 -13.02
N LYS A 53 13.51 -0.43 -12.94
CA LYS A 53 14.50 0.61 -13.17
C LYS A 53 15.54 0.64 -12.05
N ASP A 54 16.66 1.32 -12.29
CA ASP A 54 17.59 1.64 -11.22
C ASP A 54 16.90 2.43 -10.12
N ILE A 55 17.26 2.16 -8.85
CA ILE A 55 16.61 2.81 -7.70
C ILE A 55 16.82 4.32 -7.71
N GLY A 56 17.95 4.80 -8.25
CA GLY A 56 18.23 6.22 -8.42
C GLY A 56 17.23 6.93 -9.32
N ASP A 57 16.72 6.24 -10.35
CA ASP A 57 15.74 6.81 -11.30
C ASP A 57 14.36 7.01 -10.65
N PHE A 58 14.07 6.36 -9.52
CA PHE A 58 12.76 6.47 -8.86
C PHE A 58 12.45 7.90 -8.42
N PHE A 59 13.47 8.63 -8.01
CA PHE A 59 13.30 9.99 -7.47
C PHE A 59 12.79 10.99 -8.49
N ASP A 60 13.06 10.78 -9.78
CA ASP A 60 12.55 11.62 -10.88
C ASP A 60 11.03 11.47 -11.07
N TYR A 61 10.44 10.37 -10.56
CA TYR A 61 9.02 10.06 -10.68
C TYR A 61 8.23 10.29 -9.40
N ILE A 62 8.87 10.81 -8.33
CA ILE A 62 8.22 11.11 -7.06
C ILE A 62 7.96 12.62 -6.98
N PRO A 63 6.71 13.07 -7.12
CA PRO A 63 6.39 14.49 -7.05
C PRO A 63 6.53 15.02 -5.62
N GLY A 64 6.85 16.29 -5.50
CA GLY A 64 6.94 17.00 -4.22
C GLY A 64 8.31 16.90 -3.57
N ASN A 65 8.48 16.07 -2.54
CA ASN A 65 9.74 15.92 -1.83
C ASN A 65 10.31 14.49 -1.93
N PRO A 66 10.95 14.11 -3.04
CA PRO A 66 11.52 12.78 -3.21
C PRO A 66 12.63 12.47 -2.19
N HIS A 67 13.38 13.47 -1.74
CA HIS A 67 14.47 13.27 -0.77
C HIS A 67 14.01 12.71 0.58
N PHE A 68 12.75 12.95 0.95
CA PHE A 68 12.16 12.36 2.16
C PHE A 68 12.18 10.82 2.13
N LEU A 69 12.08 10.21 0.94
CA LEU A 69 12.05 8.76 0.78
C LEU A 69 13.45 8.15 0.52
N TYR A 70 14.50 8.97 0.46
CA TYR A 70 15.84 8.51 0.09
C TYR A 70 16.32 7.34 0.96
N SER A 71 16.35 7.55 2.28
CA SER A 71 16.79 6.52 3.21
C SER A 71 15.95 5.25 3.11
N ALA A 72 14.63 5.38 3.04
CA ALA A 72 13.73 4.23 2.97
C ALA A 72 13.93 3.40 1.69
N LEU A 73 14.04 4.05 0.53
CA LEU A 73 14.19 3.37 -0.76
C LEU A 73 15.56 2.72 -0.94
N TYR A 74 16.62 3.29 -0.36
CA TYR A 74 17.94 2.66 -0.37
C TYR A 74 18.13 1.60 0.72
N SER A 75 17.34 1.63 1.79
CA SER A 75 17.35 0.58 2.81
C SER A 75 16.62 -0.68 2.40
N PHE A 76 15.62 -0.56 1.52
CA PHE A 76 14.85 -1.65 0.96
C PHE A 76 14.43 -1.30 -0.47
N THR A 77 15.20 -1.80 -1.42
CA THR A 77 15.10 -1.43 -2.84
C THR A 77 14.01 -2.19 -3.57
N ASN A 78 13.75 -1.80 -4.80
CA ASN A 78 12.88 -2.55 -5.71
C ASN A 78 13.41 -3.97 -6.00
N ASN A 79 14.73 -4.16 -6.04
CA ASN A 79 15.35 -5.48 -6.22
C ASN A 79 15.10 -6.36 -4.98
N ASP A 80 15.16 -5.80 -3.77
CA ASP A 80 14.85 -6.55 -2.54
C ASP A 80 13.39 -7.01 -2.53
N VAL A 81 12.46 -6.18 -3.04
CA VAL A 81 11.04 -6.57 -3.22
C VAL A 81 10.91 -7.74 -4.21
N ILE A 82 11.62 -7.69 -5.35
CA ILE A 82 11.62 -8.76 -6.35
C ILE A 82 12.14 -10.06 -5.73
N GLU A 83 13.31 -10.03 -5.13
CA GLU A 83 13.94 -11.19 -4.50
C GLU A 83 13.05 -11.77 -3.38
N MET A 84 12.47 -10.91 -2.56
CA MET A 84 11.56 -11.32 -1.50
C MET A 84 10.37 -12.13 -2.04
N ILE A 85 9.78 -11.73 -3.15
CA ILE A 85 8.63 -12.42 -3.75
C ILE A 85 9.07 -13.70 -4.46
N GLU A 86 10.17 -13.65 -5.21
CA GLU A 86 10.68 -14.81 -5.95
C GLU A 86 11.19 -15.91 -5.02
N SER A 87 11.78 -15.55 -3.88
CA SER A 87 12.20 -16.52 -2.85
C SER A 87 11.04 -17.36 -2.27
N GLU A 88 9.79 -16.90 -2.42
CA GLU A 88 8.60 -17.66 -2.04
C GLU A 88 8.01 -18.51 -3.19
N GLY A 89 8.71 -18.55 -4.32
CA GLY A 89 8.37 -19.38 -5.49
C GLY A 89 7.40 -18.69 -6.47
N THR A 90 7.20 -17.39 -6.36
CA THR A 90 6.36 -16.63 -7.31
C THR A 90 7.26 -15.95 -8.34
N LYS A 91 7.29 -16.47 -9.56
CA LYS A 91 8.07 -15.90 -10.67
C LYS A 91 7.49 -14.56 -11.12
N LEU A 92 8.38 -13.63 -11.44
CA LEU A 92 8.05 -12.28 -11.88
C LEU A 92 8.50 -12.05 -13.31
N LYS A 93 7.82 -11.11 -13.99
CA LYS A 93 8.16 -10.64 -15.34
C LYS A 93 8.21 -9.13 -15.40
N ILE A 94 9.07 -8.62 -16.28
CA ILE A 94 9.16 -7.19 -16.59
C ILE A 94 8.32 -6.91 -17.83
N GLU A 95 7.45 -5.92 -17.74
CA GLU A 95 6.65 -5.41 -18.84
C GLU A 95 7.11 -4.00 -19.26
N ARG A 96 6.45 -3.44 -20.30
CA ARG A 96 6.71 -2.10 -20.81
C ARG A 96 6.82 -1.07 -19.68
N ALA A 97 7.75 -0.14 -19.81
CA ALA A 97 8.11 0.90 -18.84
C ALA A 97 8.67 0.35 -17.49
N GLY A 98 9.24 -0.85 -17.51
CA GLY A 98 9.88 -1.46 -16.35
C GLY A 98 8.91 -2.01 -15.30
N ARG A 99 7.61 -2.06 -15.55
CA ARG A 99 6.63 -2.56 -14.57
C ARG A 99 6.83 -4.04 -14.29
N ILE A 100 6.76 -4.42 -13.02
CA ILE A 100 6.95 -5.80 -12.56
C ILE A 100 5.60 -6.41 -12.17
N PHE A 101 5.30 -7.57 -12.77
CA PHE A 101 4.10 -8.35 -12.53
C PHE A 101 4.44 -9.82 -12.25
N PRO A 102 3.57 -10.59 -11.58
CA PRO A 102 3.71 -12.04 -11.57
C PRO A 102 3.55 -12.61 -12.99
N GLU A 103 4.33 -13.65 -13.33
CA GLU A 103 4.21 -14.33 -14.64
C GLU A 103 2.81 -14.84 -14.90
N SER A 104 2.10 -15.27 -13.86
CA SER A 104 0.72 -15.77 -13.91
C SER A 104 -0.33 -14.71 -14.20
N ASP A 105 0.01 -13.42 -14.13
CA ASP A 105 -0.94 -12.30 -14.18
C ASP A 105 -2.03 -12.34 -13.10
N LYS A 106 -1.75 -12.99 -11.96
CA LYS A 106 -2.70 -13.12 -10.84
C LYS A 106 -2.15 -12.47 -9.57
N SER A 107 -2.81 -11.44 -9.08
CA SER A 107 -2.47 -10.80 -7.79
C SER A 107 -2.53 -11.76 -6.60
N SER A 108 -3.33 -12.83 -6.70
CA SER A 108 -3.40 -13.88 -5.69
C SER A 108 -2.06 -14.54 -5.39
N ASP A 109 -1.18 -14.68 -6.39
CA ASP A 109 0.11 -15.33 -6.20
C ASP A 109 1.07 -14.46 -5.40
N ILE A 110 1.01 -13.15 -5.60
CA ILE A 110 1.75 -12.19 -4.77
C ILE A 110 1.26 -12.22 -3.32
N ILE A 111 -0.06 -12.21 -3.12
CA ILE A 111 -0.64 -12.28 -1.78
C ILE A 111 -0.28 -13.61 -1.09
N LYS A 112 -0.24 -14.70 -1.84
CA LYS A 112 0.19 -16.01 -1.33
C LYS A 112 1.67 -15.99 -0.89
N ALA A 113 2.56 -15.34 -1.66
CA ALA A 113 3.95 -15.17 -1.28
C ALA A 113 4.08 -14.36 0.02
N LEU A 114 3.38 -13.23 0.14
CA LEU A 114 3.35 -12.43 1.36
C LEU A 114 2.77 -13.19 2.56
N SER A 115 1.72 -13.99 2.36
CA SER A 115 1.15 -14.84 3.41
C SER A 115 2.14 -15.89 3.91
N LYS A 116 2.91 -16.50 3.01
CA LYS A 116 3.97 -17.45 3.38
C LYS A 116 5.05 -16.78 4.23
N LYS A 117 5.48 -15.56 3.85
CA LYS A 117 6.44 -14.77 4.63
C LYS A 117 5.93 -14.48 6.04
N LEU A 118 4.69 -14.03 6.18
CA LEU A 118 4.06 -13.80 7.50
C LEU A 118 4.02 -15.07 8.34
N SER A 119 3.66 -16.19 7.72
CA SER A 119 3.63 -17.51 8.40
C SER A 119 5.01 -17.95 8.86
N LYS A 120 6.04 -17.82 8.01
CA LYS A 120 7.44 -18.14 8.36
C LYS A 120 7.94 -17.25 9.50
N ALA A 121 7.57 -15.99 9.51
CA ALA A 121 7.87 -15.03 10.57
C ALA A 121 7.03 -15.23 11.84
N LYS A 122 6.10 -16.20 11.86
CA LYS A 122 5.21 -16.50 12.99
C LYS A 122 4.41 -15.30 13.48
N VAL A 123 3.98 -14.41 12.59
CA VAL A 123 3.14 -13.27 12.90
C VAL A 123 1.74 -13.75 13.25
N ASP A 124 1.19 -13.30 14.41
CA ASP A 124 -0.20 -13.54 14.80
C ASP A 124 -1.12 -12.58 14.02
N ILE A 125 -1.92 -13.12 13.10
CA ILE A 125 -2.79 -12.32 12.22
C ILE A 125 -4.23 -12.35 12.73
N LYS A 126 -4.79 -11.17 13.02
CA LYS A 126 -6.17 -10.98 13.45
C LYS A 126 -6.93 -10.16 12.41
N LEU A 127 -7.70 -10.85 11.57
CA LEU A 127 -8.63 -10.26 10.61
C LEU A 127 -9.98 -9.97 11.26
N ASN A 128 -10.84 -9.21 10.54
CA ASN A 128 -12.11 -8.71 11.08
C ASN A 128 -11.93 -7.97 12.42
N SER A 129 -10.77 -7.34 12.60
CA SER A 129 -10.33 -6.72 13.84
C SER A 129 -10.01 -5.24 13.56
N LYS A 130 -11.06 -4.43 13.42
CA LYS A 130 -10.93 -3.01 13.13
C LYS A 130 -10.50 -2.25 14.39
N VAL A 131 -9.37 -1.56 14.33
CA VAL A 131 -9.00 -0.60 15.38
C VAL A 131 -9.90 0.61 15.28
N THR A 132 -10.66 0.87 16.33
CA THR A 132 -11.66 1.95 16.42
C THR A 132 -11.19 3.10 17.27
N ASP A 133 -10.28 2.86 18.20
CA ASP A 133 -9.74 3.89 19.07
C ASP A 133 -8.32 3.57 19.56
N VAL A 134 -7.63 4.61 20.05
CA VAL A 134 -6.29 4.54 20.62
C VAL A 134 -6.26 5.24 21.96
N PHE A 135 -5.66 4.59 22.97
CA PHE A 135 -5.49 5.11 24.31
C PHE A 135 -4.00 5.33 24.59
N PHE A 136 -3.66 6.53 25.02
CA PHE A 136 -2.29 6.91 25.30
C PHE A 136 -2.18 7.66 26.62
N GLU A 137 -1.01 7.59 27.19
CA GLU A 137 -0.65 8.25 28.43
C GLU A 137 0.83 8.64 28.36
N ASN A 138 1.16 9.84 28.79
CA ASN A 138 2.55 10.38 28.75
C ASN A 138 3.19 10.25 27.34
N ASN A 139 2.47 10.65 26.30
CA ASN A 139 2.88 10.57 24.88
C ASN A 139 3.23 9.14 24.40
N THR A 140 2.72 8.12 25.08
CA THR A 140 2.94 6.71 24.72
C THR A 140 1.62 5.98 24.58
N ILE A 141 1.40 5.31 23.46
CA ILE A 141 0.20 4.47 23.27
C ILE A 141 0.29 3.28 24.24
N LYS A 142 -0.76 3.03 25.00
CA LYS A 142 -0.88 1.92 25.94
C LYS A 142 -1.73 0.77 25.42
N SER A 143 -2.79 1.10 24.68
CA SER A 143 -3.70 0.11 24.12
C SER A 143 -4.48 0.69 22.96
N VAL A 144 -5.08 -0.20 22.19
CA VAL A 144 -6.07 0.14 21.16
C VAL A 144 -7.39 -0.55 21.46
N GLU A 145 -8.48 0.01 20.97
CA GLU A 145 -9.78 -0.63 20.98
C GLU A 145 -10.05 -1.29 19.64
N ILE A 146 -10.53 -2.52 19.68
CA ILE A 146 -10.91 -3.28 18.48
C ILE A 146 -12.42 -3.49 18.48
N ASN A 147 -13.06 -3.18 17.35
CA ASN A 147 -14.49 -3.37 17.10
C ASN A 147 -15.39 -2.73 18.18
N ASN A 148 -15.00 -1.57 18.73
CA ASN A 148 -15.70 -0.85 19.81
C ASN A 148 -15.99 -1.70 21.07
N SER A 149 -15.18 -2.71 21.35
CA SER A 149 -15.47 -3.65 22.44
C SER A 149 -14.25 -4.19 23.17
N GLN A 150 -13.19 -4.54 22.44
CA GLN A 150 -12.04 -5.21 23.02
C GLN A 150 -10.83 -4.28 23.09
N LYS A 151 -10.26 -4.12 24.28
CA LYS A 151 -9.01 -3.39 24.51
C LYS A 151 -7.81 -4.33 24.45
N ILE A 152 -6.82 -4.01 23.62
CA ILE A 152 -5.61 -4.81 23.48
C ILE A 152 -4.38 -3.91 23.71
N SER A 153 -3.48 -4.37 24.59
CA SER A 153 -2.23 -3.69 24.89
C SER A 153 -1.05 -4.30 24.11
N ALA A 154 -0.07 -3.47 23.79
CA ALA A 154 1.22 -3.85 23.26
C ALA A 154 2.27 -2.85 23.77
N ASP A 155 3.55 -3.21 23.59
CA ASP A 155 4.66 -2.33 23.96
C ASP A 155 4.91 -1.27 22.89
N TYR A 156 4.70 -1.63 21.61
CA TYR A 156 4.85 -0.75 20.45
C TYR A 156 3.68 -0.90 19.47
N PHE A 157 3.37 0.19 18.78
CA PHE A 157 2.30 0.24 17.79
C PHE A 157 2.81 0.83 16.49
N ILE A 158 2.49 0.18 15.35
CA ILE A 158 2.80 0.66 14.01
C ILE A 158 1.48 0.88 13.27
N ILE A 159 1.20 2.13 12.87
CA ILE A 159 -0.01 2.47 12.12
C ILE A 159 0.32 2.37 10.63
N ALA A 160 -0.24 1.38 9.94
CA ALA A 160 -0.02 1.07 8.52
C ALA A 160 -1.35 0.91 7.74
N THR A 161 -2.36 1.69 8.09
CA THR A 161 -3.74 1.58 7.58
C THR A 161 -3.91 2.07 6.15
N GLY A 162 -2.89 2.66 5.54
CA GLY A 162 -2.95 3.25 4.20
C GLY A 162 -3.64 4.62 4.18
N GLY A 163 -4.02 5.06 2.98
CA GLY A 163 -4.68 6.34 2.76
C GLY A 163 -6.21 6.23 2.65
N ALA A 164 -6.84 7.15 1.88
CA ALA A 164 -8.31 7.23 1.72
C ALA A 164 -8.80 6.82 0.32
N SER A 165 -7.94 6.24 -0.53
CA SER A 165 -8.33 5.78 -1.86
C SER A 165 -8.91 4.35 -1.82
N TYR A 166 -9.90 4.07 -2.68
CA TYR A 166 -10.61 2.79 -2.75
C TYR A 166 -11.21 2.36 -1.40
N PRO A 167 -12.18 3.11 -0.85
CA PRO A 167 -12.71 2.90 0.52
C PRO A 167 -13.34 1.51 0.73
N LEU A 168 -13.79 0.84 -0.36
CA LEU A 168 -14.31 -0.54 -0.30
C LEU A 168 -13.22 -1.58 0.03
N THR A 169 -11.96 -1.21 -0.08
CA THR A 169 -10.82 -2.06 0.33
C THR A 169 -10.38 -1.84 1.78
N GLY A 170 -11.11 -1.04 2.53
CA GLY A 170 -10.83 -0.72 3.94
C GLY A 170 -10.00 0.55 4.15
N SER A 171 -9.52 1.21 3.07
CA SER A 171 -8.72 2.45 3.20
C SER A 171 -9.62 3.69 3.19
N ARG A 172 -10.00 4.16 4.37
CA ARG A 172 -10.92 5.29 4.58
C ARG A 172 -10.30 6.48 5.31
N GLY A 173 -8.98 6.44 5.54
CA GLY A 173 -8.29 7.49 6.28
C GLY A 173 -8.27 7.31 7.79
N GLU A 174 -8.62 6.13 8.30
CA GLU A 174 -8.66 5.88 9.76
C GLU A 174 -7.32 6.14 10.46
N GLY A 175 -6.19 5.83 9.79
CA GLY A 175 -4.87 6.08 10.36
C GLY A 175 -4.58 7.55 10.57
N GLN A 176 -5.05 8.43 9.68
CA GLN A 176 -4.94 9.88 9.84
C GLN A 176 -5.74 10.34 11.05
N VAL A 177 -6.97 9.83 11.25
CA VAL A 177 -7.80 10.16 12.42
C VAL A 177 -7.12 9.72 13.72
N LEU A 178 -6.53 8.51 13.74
CA LEU A 178 -5.79 8.04 14.91
C LEU A 178 -4.55 8.88 15.18
N ALA A 179 -3.81 9.28 14.14
CA ALA A 179 -2.62 10.11 14.26
C ALA A 179 -2.98 11.53 14.76
N GLU A 180 -4.08 12.11 14.27
CA GLU A 180 -4.57 13.41 14.75
C GLU A 180 -4.92 13.35 16.23
N LYS A 181 -5.61 12.29 16.67
CA LYS A 181 -5.93 12.04 18.09
C LYS A 181 -4.66 11.95 18.96
N LEU A 182 -3.55 11.45 18.40
CA LEU A 182 -2.26 11.39 19.05
C LEU A 182 -1.49 12.74 19.04
N GLY A 183 -2.08 13.79 18.50
CA GLY A 183 -1.50 15.14 18.46
C GLY A 183 -0.66 15.44 17.22
N HIS A 184 -0.64 14.56 16.22
CA HIS A 184 0.03 14.85 14.94
C HIS A 184 -0.79 15.80 14.09
N LYS A 185 -0.10 16.74 13.43
CA LYS A 185 -0.71 17.60 12.41
C LYS A 185 -0.95 16.75 11.15
N ILE A 186 -2.18 16.68 10.72
CA ILE A 186 -2.55 16.01 9.47
C ILE A 186 -2.57 17.02 8.32
N ILE A 187 -1.95 16.66 7.21
CA ILE A 187 -2.03 17.40 5.95
C ILE A 187 -3.17 16.80 5.14
N ASP A 188 -4.03 17.67 4.61
CA ASP A 188 -5.19 17.25 3.81
C ASP A 188 -4.79 16.35 2.65
N LEU A 189 -5.49 15.23 2.53
CA LEU A 189 -5.30 14.30 1.42
C LEU A 189 -5.81 14.93 0.12
N LYS A 190 -4.97 14.90 -0.92
CA LYS A 190 -5.34 15.36 -2.26
C LYS A 190 -5.27 14.17 -3.22
N PRO A 191 -6.22 14.06 -4.17
CA PRO A 191 -6.16 13.03 -5.20
C PRO A 191 -4.94 13.27 -6.11
N SER A 192 -4.21 12.19 -6.43
CA SER A 192 -3.06 12.23 -7.34
C SER A 192 -3.44 11.78 -8.75
N LEU A 193 -4.31 10.77 -8.85
CA LEU A 193 -4.87 10.29 -10.12
C LEU A 193 -6.39 10.32 -10.01
N VAL A 194 -7.04 10.98 -10.97
CA VAL A 194 -8.50 11.08 -11.05
C VAL A 194 -8.96 10.73 -12.47
N PRO A 195 -10.16 10.18 -12.64
CA PRO A 195 -10.77 10.08 -13.96
C PRO A 195 -11.01 11.47 -14.54
N VAL A 196 -10.94 11.57 -15.86
CA VAL A 196 -11.27 12.79 -16.60
C VAL A 196 -12.71 12.66 -17.10
N GLU A 197 -13.55 13.64 -16.82
CA GLU A 197 -14.87 13.76 -17.40
C GLU A 197 -14.76 14.47 -18.75
N LEU A 198 -15.38 13.91 -19.76
CA LEU A 198 -15.37 14.45 -21.11
C LEU A 198 -16.74 15.05 -21.43
N ASN A 199 -16.77 16.18 -22.12
CA ASN A 199 -18.00 16.79 -22.62
C ASN A 199 -18.48 16.08 -23.89
N GLY A 200 -19.80 15.87 -23.97
CA GLY A 200 -20.45 15.21 -25.12
C GLY A 200 -20.64 13.72 -24.94
N ASP A 201 -21.11 13.05 -26.00
CA ASP A 201 -21.49 11.63 -25.97
C ASP A 201 -20.64 10.75 -26.90
N TRP A 202 -19.82 11.34 -27.73
CA TRP A 202 -18.99 10.66 -28.73
C TRP A 202 -18.09 9.56 -28.13
N PHE A 203 -17.63 9.72 -26.90
CA PHE A 203 -16.76 8.76 -26.22
C PHE A 203 -17.52 7.50 -25.76
N LYS A 204 -18.85 7.52 -25.69
CA LYS A 204 -19.66 6.36 -25.31
C LYS A 204 -19.51 5.23 -26.32
N GLU A 205 -19.37 5.56 -27.61
CA GLU A 205 -19.13 4.59 -28.69
C GLU A 205 -17.73 3.94 -28.59
N LEU A 206 -16.81 4.58 -27.86
CA LEU A 206 -15.45 4.08 -27.63
C LEU A 206 -15.32 3.28 -26.34
N MET A 207 -16.42 3.00 -25.65
CA MET A 207 -16.40 2.26 -24.39
C MET A 207 -15.78 0.87 -24.58
N GLY A 208 -14.75 0.56 -23.78
CA GLY A 208 -14.00 -0.69 -23.88
C GLY A 208 -12.84 -0.67 -24.88
N LEU A 209 -12.69 0.38 -25.70
CA LEU A 209 -11.55 0.53 -26.61
C LEU A 209 -10.26 0.71 -25.80
N THR A 210 -9.26 -0.09 -26.10
CA THR A 210 -7.90 0.07 -25.58
C THR A 210 -6.96 0.49 -26.72
N LEU A 211 -6.47 1.70 -26.67
CA LEU A 211 -5.45 2.19 -27.61
C LEU A 211 -4.09 1.63 -27.22
N LYS A 212 -3.35 1.10 -28.20
CA LYS A 212 -1.98 0.57 -27.99
C LYS A 212 -1.00 1.40 -28.81
N ASN A 213 0.17 1.68 -28.23
CA ASN A 213 1.27 2.38 -28.90
C ASN A 213 0.87 3.76 -29.45
N VAL A 214 0.07 4.50 -28.69
CA VAL A 214 -0.35 5.87 -29.04
C VAL A 214 0.44 6.88 -28.22
N LYS A 215 0.62 8.06 -28.80
CA LYS A 215 1.01 9.28 -28.10
C LYS A 215 -0.27 10.07 -27.81
N LEU A 216 -0.43 10.55 -26.59
CA LEU A 216 -1.51 11.44 -26.19
C LEU A 216 -0.92 12.81 -25.91
N ASP A 217 -1.36 13.81 -26.63
CA ASP A 217 -0.99 15.21 -26.39
C ASP A 217 -2.23 15.96 -25.88
N ILE A 218 -2.04 16.76 -24.84
CA ILE A 218 -3.07 17.67 -24.36
C ILE A 218 -2.80 19.05 -24.96
N LEU A 219 -3.77 19.56 -25.71
CA LEU A 219 -3.67 20.84 -26.38
C LEU A 219 -4.44 21.92 -25.57
N ASP A 220 -3.90 23.12 -25.57
CA ASP A 220 -4.63 24.29 -25.09
C ASP A 220 -5.65 24.80 -26.14
N SER A 221 -6.40 25.85 -25.79
CA SER A 221 -7.38 26.50 -26.69
C SER A 221 -6.76 27.10 -27.96
N LYS A 222 -5.44 27.18 -28.05
CA LYS A 222 -4.67 27.68 -29.21
C LYS A 222 -3.96 26.56 -29.97
N ASN A 223 -4.37 25.29 -29.74
CA ASN A 223 -3.77 24.09 -30.31
C ASN A 223 -2.26 23.91 -30.02
N LYS A 224 -1.76 24.47 -28.93
CA LYS A 224 -0.38 24.25 -28.48
C LYS A 224 -0.34 23.07 -27.51
N VAL A 225 0.62 22.19 -27.69
CA VAL A 225 0.85 21.07 -26.76
C VAL A 225 1.22 21.63 -25.39
N LYS A 226 0.48 21.22 -24.37
CA LYS A 226 0.65 21.66 -23.00
C LYS A 226 1.29 20.59 -22.12
N TYR A 227 1.05 19.31 -22.44
CA TYR A 227 1.62 18.14 -21.79
C TYR A 227 1.77 16.99 -22.79
#